data_d0dbf0fa763ac0c0ca53bf300d9c6970
#
_entry.id   d0dbf0fa763ac0c0ca53bf300d9c6970
#
_cell.length_a   1.000
_cell.length_b   1.000
_cell.length_c   1.000
_cell.angle_alpha   90.00
_cell.angle_beta   90.00
_cell.angle_gamma   90.00
#
_symmetry.space_group_name_H-M   'P 1'
#
loop_
_entity.id
_entity.type
_entity.pdbx_description
1 polymer ?
#
loop_
_entity_poly.entity_id
_entity_poly.type
_entity_poly.pdbx_seq_one_letter_code
_entity_poly.pdbx_strand_id
1 'polypeptide(L)'
;MAKREKKETFRTSIGGQALIEGILMRGPEKQAIVVRAPEGLVTKVEELKLVRDKYPILGLPIIRGVVTFLDSMVKGIKALMFSADYFPDDEAAQPSKFDLWLEKHVPAEKFQSILVTFSLLLSLALCLGLFMLLPTFVAGLFHAQSALVHNLIEGAIKILIFIGYLFLCSRQKDVHRVFQYHGAEHKTIFCYEAGLPLTVENVRPQPKHHPRCGTSFLFVVIIVSILVSSLVFPYINWQNIWVRIGVKLLLLIPVVGVTYEFNRFVGAHDNAVTRILSAPGMWMQNFTTNEPDDSMIEVAIEAMKLVIPAEKGKDQW
;
A
#
# COMPACT_ATOMS: atom_id res chain seq x y z
N MET A 1 -36.75 23.74 14.38
CA MET A 1 -35.47 23.31 13.76
C MET A 1 -35.05 22.03 14.48
N ALA A 2 -35.30 20.87 13.88
CA ALA A 2 -34.92 19.58 14.46
C ALA A 2 -33.38 19.44 14.35
N LYS A 3 -32.69 19.25 15.50
CA LYS A 3 -31.31 18.81 15.57
C LYS A 3 -31.21 17.50 14.77
N ARG A 4 -30.58 17.52 13.59
CA ARG A 4 -30.12 16.28 12.95
C ARG A 4 -29.16 15.61 13.95
N GLU A 5 -29.59 14.55 14.57
CA GLU A 5 -28.71 13.64 15.29
C GLU A 5 -27.60 13.24 14.32
N LYS A 6 -26.37 13.54 14.70
CA LYS A 6 -25.19 13.01 14.02
C LYS A 6 -25.22 11.50 14.23
N LYS A 7 -25.76 10.75 13.24
CA LYS A 7 -25.56 9.31 13.18
C LYS A 7 -24.04 9.09 13.25
N GLU A 8 -23.56 8.49 14.33
CA GLU A 8 -22.18 8.01 14.37
C GLU A 8 -22.00 7.10 13.18
N THR A 9 -21.20 7.54 12.23
CA THR A 9 -20.91 6.74 11.03
C THR A 9 -20.01 5.60 11.46
N PHE A 10 -20.54 4.37 11.40
CA PHE A 10 -19.76 3.17 11.61
C PHE A 10 -18.56 3.18 10.65
N ARG A 11 -17.40 2.84 11.18
CA ARG A 11 -16.15 2.74 10.42
C ARG A 11 -15.49 1.43 10.75
N THR A 12 -15.28 0.63 9.73
CA THR A 12 -14.63 -0.67 9.91
C THR A 12 -13.10 -0.53 9.91
N SER A 13 -12.44 -1.39 10.66
CA SER A 13 -10.99 -1.61 10.57
C SER A 13 -10.61 -2.61 9.47
N ILE A 14 -11.60 -3.16 8.76
CA ILE A 14 -11.36 -4.03 7.62
C ILE A 14 -10.77 -3.19 6.49
N GLY A 15 -9.71 -3.69 5.89
CA GLY A 15 -9.05 -3.12 4.72
C GLY A 15 -8.51 -4.24 3.85
N GLY A 16 -8.01 -3.91 2.67
CA GLY A 16 -7.54 -4.93 1.76
C GLY A 16 -6.35 -4.51 0.91
N GLN A 17 -6.09 -5.35 -0.06
CA GLN A 17 -5.10 -5.14 -1.10
C GLN A 17 -5.59 -5.80 -2.38
N ALA A 18 -5.58 -5.05 -3.48
CA ALA A 18 -5.81 -5.60 -4.80
C ALA A 18 -4.67 -6.53 -5.22
N LEU A 19 -5.03 -7.62 -5.89
CA LEU A 19 -4.14 -8.65 -6.39
C LEU A 19 -4.36 -8.83 -7.91
N ILE A 20 -3.64 -9.77 -8.52
CA ILE A 20 -3.89 -10.18 -9.90
C ILE A 20 -5.22 -10.96 -9.90
N GLU A 21 -6.20 -10.43 -10.62
CA GLU A 21 -7.56 -10.97 -10.73
C GLU A 21 -8.19 -11.34 -9.38
N GLY A 22 -7.87 -10.57 -8.32
CA GLY A 22 -8.31 -10.92 -6.97
C GLY A 22 -8.15 -9.81 -5.94
N ILE A 23 -8.55 -10.12 -4.72
CA ILE A 23 -8.47 -9.23 -3.56
C ILE A 23 -8.06 -10.02 -2.32
N LEU A 24 -7.13 -9.46 -1.55
CA LEU A 24 -6.90 -9.81 -0.16
C LEU A 24 -7.73 -8.86 0.72
N MET A 25 -8.67 -9.38 1.50
CA MET A 25 -9.32 -8.63 2.59
C MET A 25 -8.76 -9.06 3.93
N ARG A 26 -8.65 -8.08 4.84
CA ARG A 26 -8.06 -8.26 6.15
C ARG A 26 -8.99 -7.68 7.21
N GLY A 27 -9.58 -8.55 8.03
CA GLY A 27 -10.42 -8.19 9.17
C GLY A 27 -9.64 -8.21 10.48
N PRO A 28 -10.33 -8.09 11.62
CA PRO A 28 -9.68 -8.10 12.93
C PRO A 28 -9.12 -9.47 13.33
N GLU A 29 -9.71 -10.57 12.87
CA GLU A 29 -9.38 -11.94 13.25
C GLU A 29 -8.84 -12.80 12.11
N LYS A 30 -9.29 -12.51 10.88
CA LYS A 30 -9.01 -13.31 9.69
C LYS A 30 -8.57 -12.44 8.53
N GLN A 31 -7.82 -13.04 7.63
CA GLN A 31 -7.62 -12.52 6.28
C GLN A 31 -8.13 -13.52 5.27
N ALA A 32 -8.65 -13.05 4.16
CA ALA A 32 -9.15 -13.86 3.07
C ALA A 32 -8.59 -13.36 1.74
N ILE A 33 -8.12 -14.28 0.93
CA ILE A 33 -7.74 -14.04 -0.45
C ILE A 33 -8.82 -14.66 -1.32
N VAL A 34 -9.39 -13.90 -2.23
CA VAL A 34 -10.32 -14.39 -3.25
C VAL A 34 -9.78 -14.00 -4.62
N VAL A 35 -9.60 -14.97 -5.48
CA VAL A 35 -9.06 -14.82 -6.84
C VAL A 35 -10.07 -15.39 -7.83
N ARG A 36 -10.33 -14.70 -8.92
CA ARG A 36 -11.14 -15.18 -10.04
C ARG A 36 -10.25 -15.92 -11.02
N ALA A 37 -9.95 -17.18 -10.72
CA ALA A 37 -9.23 -18.07 -11.63
C ALA A 37 -10.08 -18.46 -12.85
N PRO A 38 -9.47 -18.97 -13.93
CA PRO A 38 -10.21 -19.42 -15.12
C PRO A 38 -11.30 -20.47 -14.83
N GLU A 39 -11.09 -21.30 -13.81
CA GLU A 39 -12.02 -22.37 -13.42
C GLU A 39 -13.08 -21.92 -12.40
N GLY A 40 -13.03 -20.67 -11.91
CA GLY A 40 -13.96 -20.13 -10.93
C GLY A 40 -13.30 -19.36 -9.81
N LEU A 41 -14.05 -19.07 -8.74
CA LEU A 41 -13.50 -18.38 -7.57
C LEU A 41 -12.68 -19.33 -6.70
N VAL A 42 -11.45 -18.94 -6.44
CA VAL A 42 -10.56 -19.61 -5.47
C VAL A 42 -10.47 -18.76 -4.22
N THR A 43 -10.67 -19.39 -3.07
CA THR A 43 -10.65 -18.71 -1.77
C THR A 43 -9.61 -19.33 -0.84
N LYS A 44 -8.89 -18.48 -0.12
CA LYS A 44 -7.97 -18.90 0.94
C LYS A 44 -8.21 -18.03 2.16
N VAL A 45 -8.57 -18.65 3.29
CA VAL A 45 -8.83 -17.96 4.56
C VAL A 45 -7.77 -18.37 5.57
N GLU A 46 -7.20 -17.38 6.26
CA GLU A 46 -6.17 -17.60 7.27
C GLU A 46 -6.51 -16.79 8.53
N GLU A 47 -6.26 -17.36 9.71
CA GLU A 47 -6.36 -16.62 10.96
C GLU A 47 -5.23 -15.60 11.09
N LEU A 48 -5.56 -14.40 11.55
CA LEU A 48 -4.58 -13.35 11.81
C LEU A 48 -3.93 -13.53 13.16
N LYS A 49 -2.66 -13.90 13.16
CA LYS A 49 -1.79 -13.87 14.35
C LYS A 49 -0.98 -12.58 14.30
N LEU A 50 -1.27 -11.65 15.20
CA LEU A 50 -0.55 -10.39 15.26
C LEU A 50 0.73 -10.57 16.07
N VAL A 51 1.85 -10.10 15.54
CA VAL A 51 3.18 -10.21 16.21
C VAL A 51 3.18 -9.51 17.57
N ARG A 52 2.40 -8.44 17.72
CA ARG A 52 2.24 -7.70 18.98
C ARG A 52 1.58 -8.51 20.10
N ASP A 53 0.77 -9.53 19.76
CA ASP A 53 0.11 -10.37 20.77
C ASP A 53 1.14 -11.26 21.49
N LYS A 54 2.21 -11.62 20.79
CA LYS A 54 3.34 -12.38 21.34
C LYS A 54 4.36 -11.48 22.03
N TYR A 55 4.59 -10.26 21.53
CA TYR A 55 5.60 -9.33 22.01
C TYR A 55 4.97 -7.95 22.24
N PRO A 56 4.45 -7.63 23.45
CA PRO A 56 3.73 -6.36 23.72
C PRO A 56 4.52 -5.09 23.42
N ILE A 57 5.84 -5.11 23.53
CA ILE A 57 6.71 -3.97 23.20
C ILE A 57 6.59 -3.53 21.74
N LEU A 58 6.26 -4.48 20.84
CA LEU A 58 6.02 -4.20 19.41
C LEU A 58 4.66 -3.54 19.16
N GLY A 59 3.83 -3.39 20.20
CA GLY A 59 2.56 -2.65 20.19
C GLY A 59 2.71 -1.17 20.58
N LEU A 60 3.91 -0.71 21.00
CA LEU A 60 4.15 0.69 21.37
C LEU A 60 4.00 1.62 20.15
N PRO A 61 3.53 2.87 20.36
CA PRO A 61 3.44 3.87 19.30
C PRO A 61 4.75 3.97 18.50
N ILE A 62 4.66 4.26 17.21
CA ILE A 62 5.77 4.29 16.25
C ILE A 62 6.30 2.89 15.93
N ILE A 63 6.68 2.07 16.94
CA ILE A 63 7.19 0.70 16.73
C ILE A 63 6.12 -0.16 16.07
N ARG A 64 4.88 -0.12 16.57
CA ARG A 64 3.76 -0.86 15.97
C ARG A 64 3.52 -0.51 14.51
N GLY A 65 3.78 0.76 14.13
CA GLY A 65 3.63 1.21 12.75
C GLY A 65 4.61 0.49 11.81
N VAL A 66 5.89 0.41 12.21
CA VAL A 66 6.92 -0.30 11.45
C VAL A 66 6.60 -1.79 11.38
N VAL A 67 6.24 -2.40 12.50
CA VAL A 67 5.91 -3.84 12.56
C VAL A 67 4.70 -4.17 11.68
N THR A 68 3.62 -3.36 11.78
CA THR A 68 2.42 -3.55 10.96
C THR A 68 2.71 -3.37 9.48
N PHE A 69 3.52 -2.38 9.12
CA PHE A 69 3.93 -2.13 7.73
C PHE A 69 4.70 -3.33 7.16
N LEU A 70 5.71 -3.83 7.88
CA LEU A 70 6.50 -4.99 7.45
C LEU A 70 5.65 -6.27 7.35
N ASP A 71 4.77 -6.52 8.34
CA ASP A 71 3.83 -7.64 8.31
C ASP A 71 2.89 -7.57 7.09
N SER A 72 2.36 -6.36 6.82
CA SER A 72 1.49 -6.14 5.65
C SER A 72 2.24 -6.33 4.33
N MET A 73 3.49 -5.89 4.22
CA MET A 73 4.32 -6.13 3.03
C MET A 73 4.55 -7.62 2.80
N VAL A 74 4.96 -8.36 3.83
CA VAL A 74 5.24 -9.80 3.69
C VAL A 74 3.98 -10.56 3.31
N LYS A 75 2.85 -10.28 3.95
CA LYS A 75 1.57 -10.93 3.65
C LYS A 75 1.03 -10.53 2.28
N GLY A 76 1.19 -9.25 1.91
CA GLY A 76 0.78 -8.74 0.61
C GLY A 76 1.57 -9.38 -0.54
N ILE A 77 2.89 -9.54 -0.40
CA ILE A 77 3.73 -10.24 -1.39
C ILE A 77 3.29 -11.71 -1.52
N LYS A 78 3.06 -12.40 -0.40
CA LYS A 78 2.58 -13.80 -0.43
C LYS A 78 1.22 -13.93 -1.09
N ALA A 79 0.31 -13.00 -0.84
CA ALA A 79 -1.00 -12.97 -1.48
C ALA A 79 -0.91 -12.70 -2.98
N LEU A 80 -0.03 -11.77 -3.39
CA LEU A 80 0.23 -11.47 -4.80
C LEU A 80 0.81 -12.70 -5.53
N MET A 81 1.78 -13.38 -4.93
CA MET A 81 2.33 -14.62 -5.49
C MET A 81 1.27 -15.71 -5.60
N PHE A 82 0.46 -15.90 -4.54
CA PHE A 82 -0.65 -16.85 -4.57
C PHE A 82 -1.63 -16.54 -5.71
N SER A 83 -1.96 -15.26 -5.95
CA SER A 83 -2.85 -14.92 -7.07
C SER A 83 -2.19 -15.14 -8.43
N ALA A 84 -0.89 -14.86 -8.55
CA ALA A 84 -0.12 -15.05 -9.78
C ALA A 84 -0.03 -16.52 -10.20
N ASP A 85 -0.02 -17.47 -9.24
CA ASP A 85 0.04 -18.91 -9.52
C ASP A 85 -1.15 -19.42 -10.38
N TYR A 86 -2.28 -18.70 -10.39
CA TYR A 86 -3.48 -19.04 -11.20
C TYR A 86 -3.46 -18.41 -12.60
N PHE A 87 -2.49 -17.56 -12.89
CA PHE A 87 -2.35 -16.88 -14.18
C PHE A 87 -0.89 -17.04 -14.67
N PRO A 88 -0.48 -18.27 -15.04
CA PRO A 88 0.80 -18.44 -15.69
C PRO A 88 0.81 -17.62 -16.98
N ASP A 89 1.93 -16.95 -17.27
CA ASP A 89 2.09 -16.15 -18.48
C ASP A 89 1.69 -16.96 -19.71
N ASP A 90 0.62 -16.54 -20.40
CA ASP A 90 0.02 -17.23 -21.55
C ASP A 90 0.92 -17.27 -22.79
N GLU A 91 1.98 -16.51 -22.81
CA GLU A 91 3.02 -16.60 -23.83
C GLU A 91 4.35 -16.82 -23.12
N ALA A 92 4.91 -17.98 -23.29
CA ALA A 92 6.29 -18.28 -22.90
C ALA A 92 7.20 -17.24 -23.56
N ALA A 93 7.41 -16.13 -22.91
CA ALA A 93 8.49 -15.21 -23.25
C ALA A 93 9.72 -16.08 -23.37
N GLN A 94 10.40 -16.06 -24.54
CA GLN A 94 11.60 -16.87 -24.73
C GLN A 94 12.50 -16.62 -23.53
N PRO A 95 12.94 -17.68 -22.83
CA PRO A 95 13.69 -17.53 -21.59
C PRO A 95 14.90 -16.63 -21.85
N SER A 96 15.10 -15.65 -20.98
CA SER A 96 16.23 -14.74 -21.12
C SER A 96 17.54 -15.50 -21.03
N LYS A 97 18.64 -14.94 -21.55
CA LYS A 97 19.96 -15.55 -21.39
C LYS A 97 20.33 -15.81 -19.93
N PHE A 98 19.77 -15.01 -19.01
CA PHE A 98 19.94 -15.18 -17.58
C PHE A 98 19.13 -16.38 -17.07
N ASP A 99 17.91 -16.56 -17.52
CA ASP A 99 17.05 -17.69 -17.12
C ASP A 99 17.68 -19.01 -17.60
N LEU A 100 18.16 -19.07 -18.85
CA LEU A 100 18.86 -20.24 -19.38
C LEU A 100 20.17 -20.54 -18.65
N TRP A 101 20.91 -19.51 -18.23
CA TRP A 101 22.11 -19.67 -17.43
C TRP A 101 21.77 -20.19 -16.03
N LEU A 102 20.71 -19.64 -15.42
CA LEU A 102 20.27 -20.03 -14.09
C LEU A 102 19.75 -21.46 -14.06
N GLU A 103 18.93 -21.85 -15.06
CA GLU A 103 18.40 -23.21 -15.22
C GLU A 103 19.52 -24.25 -15.34
N LYS A 104 20.63 -23.90 -16.01
CA LYS A 104 21.78 -24.78 -16.17
C LYS A 104 22.59 -24.97 -14.89
N HIS A 105 22.60 -23.99 -13.96
CA HIS A 105 23.48 -23.96 -12.81
C HIS A 105 22.77 -24.14 -11.46
N VAL A 106 21.44 -24.14 -11.45
CA VAL A 106 20.62 -24.19 -10.22
C VAL A 106 19.67 -25.37 -10.29
N PRO A 107 19.56 -26.17 -9.19
CA PRO A 107 18.56 -27.23 -9.11
C PRO A 107 17.15 -26.68 -9.32
N ALA A 108 16.31 -27.38 -10.11
CA ALA A 108 14.96 -26.95 -10.48
C ALA A 108 14.09 -26.54 -9.26
N GLU A 109 14.25 -27.24 -8.13
CA GLU A 109 13.53 -26.94 -6.87
C GLU A 109 13.88 -25.56 -6.28
N LYS A 110 15.08 -25.03 -6.55
CA LYS A 110 15.54 -23.73 -6.03
C LYS A 110 15.44 -22.60 -7.06
N PHE A 111 15.21 -22.95 -8.32
CA PHE A 111 15.21 -21.99 -9.41
C PHE A 111 14.20 -20.86 -9.18
N GLN A 112 12.94 -21.21 -8.92
CA GLN A 112 11.87 -20.22 -8.68
C GLN A 112 12.16 -19.34 -7.46
N SER A 113 12.65 -19.92 -6.37
CA SER A 113 13.00 -19.15 -5.16
C SER A 113 14.11 -18.13 -5.40
N ILE A 114 15.13 -18.52 -6.18
CA ILE A 114 16.25 -17.62 -6.52
C ILE A 114 15.78 -16.52 -7.44
N LEU A 115 14.98 -16.83 -8.46
CA LEU A 115 14.43 -15.84 -9.39
C LEU A 115 13.58 -14.79 -8.67
N VAL A 116 12.67 -15.24 -7.80
CA VAL A 116 11.83 -14.34 -6.99
C VAL A 116 12.69 -13.48 -6.07
N THR A 117 13.67 -14.07 -5.37
CA THR A 117 14.55 -13.33 -4.46
C THR A 117 15.37 -12.28 -5.22
N PHE A 118 15.94 -12.65 -6.36
CA PHE A 118 16.69 -11.73 -7.21
C PHE A 118 15.80 -10.57 -7.70
N SER A 119 14.59 -10.88 -8.17
CA SER A 119 13.63 -9.87 -8.64
C SER A 119 13.22 -8.91 -7.52
N LEU A 120 13.00 -9.41 -6.30
CA LEU A 120 12.71 -8.58 -5.13
C LEU A 120 13.88 -7.66 -4.77
N LEU A 121 15.11 -8.19 -4.74
CA LEU A 121 16.31 -7.39 -4.46
C LEU A 121 16.56 -6.33 -5.54
N LEU A 122 16.38 -6.69 -6.81
CA LEU A 122 16.51 -5.75 -7.92
C LEU A 122 15.43 -4.66 -7.84
N SER A 123 14.18 -5.03 -7.58
CA SER A 123 13.07 -4.08 -7.41
C SER A 123 13.32 -3.13 -6.23
N LEU A 124 13.84 -3.64 -5.12
CA LEU A 124 14.20 -2.81 -3.96
C LEU A 124 15.34 -1.84 -4.32
N ALA A 125 16.38 -2.31 -5.01
CA ALA A 125 17.50 -1.47 -5.45
C ALA A 125 17.03 -0.37 -6.41
N LEU A 126 16.16 -0.69 -7.38
CA LEU A 126 15.55 0.29 -8.29
C LEU A 126 14.66 1.29 -7.55
N CYS A 127 13.88 0.84 -6.60
CA CYS A 127 13.04 1.71 -5.76
C CYS A 127 13.89 2.71 -4.96
N LEU A 128 14.94 2.24 -4.28
CA LEU A 128 15.87 3.12 -3.56
C LEU A 128 16.62 4.05 -4.53
N GLY A 129 17.04 3.56 -5.68
CA GLY A 129 17.66 4.37 -6.74
C GLY A 129 16.74 5.50 -7.19
N LEU A 130 15.50 5.18 -7.56
CA LEU A 130 14.56 6.12 -8.13
C LEU A 130 14.02 7.13 -7.11
N PHE A 131 13.67 6.68 -5.89
CA PHE A 131 12.97 7.51 -4.91
C PHE A 131 13.87 8.10 -3.81
N MET A 132 15.12 7.66 -3.71
CA MET A 132 16.06 8.19 -2.73
C MET A 132 17.32 8.75 -3.36
N LEU A 133 18.02 7.97 -4.20
CA LEU A 133 19.31 8.40 -4.76
C LEU A 133 19.12 9.48 -5.84
N LEU A 134 18.23 9.26 -6.80
CA LEU A 134 18.00 10.19 -7.90
C LEU A 134 17.55 11.58 -7.43
N PRO A 135 16.54 11.74 -6.53
CA PRO A 135 16.18 13.06 -6.00
C PRO A 135 17.33 13.74 -5.26
N THR A 136 18.11 12.97 -4.47
CA THR A 136 19.26 13.50 -3.73
C THR A 136 20.34 13.99 -4.68
N PHE A 137 20.66 13.21 -5.72
CA PHE A 137 21.65 13.59 -6.73
C PHE A 137 21.22 14.83 -7.52
N VAL A 138 19.98 14.84 -8.02
CA VAL A 138 19.46 15.97 -8.80
C VAL A 138 19.39 17.24 -7.93
N ALA A 139 18.94 17.14 -6.67
CA ALA A 139 18.93 18.28 -5.76
C ALA A 139 20.35 18.83 -5.49
N GLY A 140 21.37 17.97 -5.47
CA GLY A 140 22.77 18.36 -5.32
C GLY A 140 23.28 19.30 -6.42
N LEU A 141 22.71 19.25 -7.62
CA LEU A 141 23.07 20.12 -8.74
C LEU A 141 22.63 21.59 -8.54
N PHE A 142 21.68 21.86 -7.64
CA PHE A 142 21.14 23.21 -7.41
C PHE A 142 21.94 24.05 -6.41
N HIS A 143 23.04 23.55 -5.85
CA HIS A 143 23.94 24.28 -4.94
C HIS A 143 23.21 25.11 -3.87
N ALA A 144 22.23 24.50 -3.19
CA ALA A 144 21.43 25.19 -2.17
C ALA A 144 22.31 25.72 -1.01
N GLN A 145 22.01 26.94 -0.55
CA GLN A 145 22.77 27.60 0.50
C GLN A 145 22.44 27.11 1.92
N SER A 146 21.33 26.40 2.09
CA SER A 146 20.92 25.84 3.38
C SER A 146 20.35 24.44 3.25
N ALA A 147 20.46 23.64 4.32
CA ALA A 147 19.91 22.31 4.40
C ALA A 147 18.38 22.29 4.15
N LEU A 148 17.66 23.30 4.66
CA LEU A 148 16.21 23.43 4.48
C LEU A 148 15.84 23.57 3.00
N VAL A 149 16.47 24.53 2.30
CA VAL A 149 16.22 24.76 0.86
C VAL A 149 16.56 23.52 0.06
N HIS A 150 17.69 22.87 0.34
CA HIS A 150 18.07 21.63 -0.31
C HIS A 150 17.03 20.52 -0.11
N ASN A 151 16.54 20.34 1.11
CA ASN A 151 15.52 19.31 1.42
C ASN A 151 14.18 19.61 0.76
N LEU A 152 13.79 20.87 0.63
CA LEU A 152 12.56 21.25 -0.09
C LEU A 152 12.67 20.99 -1.59
N ILE A 153 13.81 21.33 -2.21
CA ILE A 153 14.09 21.01 -3.62
C ILE A 153 14.05 19.50 -3.83
N GLU A 154 14.77 18.74 -3.01
CA GLU A 154 14.79 17.29 -3.08
C GLU A 154 13.40 16.69 -2.89
N GLY A 155 12.62 17.21 -1.95
CA GLY A 155 11.25 16.81 -1.71
C GLY A 155 10.33 17.05 -2.90
N ALA A 156 10.44 18.24 -3.53
CA ALA A 156 9.69 18.56 -4.74
C ALA A 156 10.03 17.59 -5.89
N ILE A 157 11.32 17.32 -6.12
CA ILE A 157 11.78 16.36 -7.12
C ILE A 157 11.23 14.96 -6.83
N LYS A 158 11.28 14.51 -5.57
CA LYS A 158 10.75 13.22 -5.14
C LYS A 158 9.25 13.10 -5.43
N ILE A 159 8.47 14.12 -5.11
CA ILE A 159 7.02 14.16 -5.40
C ILE A 159 6.77 14.09 -6.90
N LEU A 160 7.50 14.83 -7.72
CA LEU A 160 7.36 14.82 -9.18
C LEU A 160 7.69 13.44 -9.77
N ILE A 161 8.79 12.82 -9.32
CA ILE A 161 9.17 11.45 -9.73
C ILE A 161 8.08 10.47 -9.34
N PHE A 162 7.55 10.57 -8.10
CA PHE A 162 6.52 9.66 -7.61
C PHE A 162 5.20 9.77 -8.38
N ILE A 163 4.73 11.00 -8.66
CA ILE A 163 3.54 11.23 -9.47
C ILE A 163 3.76 10.73 -10.91
N GLY A 164 4.91 11.03 -11.50
CA GLY A 164 5.28 10.54 -12.84
C GLY A 164 5.30 9.01 -12.90
N TYR A 165 5.89 8.36 -11.91
CA TYR A 165 5.90 6.90 -11.78
C TYR A 165 4.48 6.32 -11.71
N LEU A 166 3.62 6.85 -10.84
CA LEU A 166 2.23 6.41 -10.73
C LEU A 166 1.46 6.60 -12.03
N PHE A 167 1.66 7.73 -12.69
CA PHE A 167 1.04 8.00 -13.99
C PHE A 167 1.46 6.97 -15.04
N LEU A 168 2.75 6.65 -15.13
CA LEU A 168 3.25 5.63 -16.07
C LEU A 168 2.71 4.24 -15.73
N CYS A 169 2.73 3.84 -14.46
CA CYS A 169 2.18 2.56 -14.02
C CYS A 169 0.68 2.45 -14.33
N SER A 170 -0.10 3.52 -14.11
CA SER A 170 -1.54 3.51 -14.37
C SER A 170 -1.91 3.30 -15.84
N ARG A 171 -0.96 3.45 -16.77
CA ARG A 171 -1.15 3.24 -18.22
C ARG A 171 -0.91 1.80 -18.66
N GLN A 172 -0.31 0.97 -17.84
CA GLN A 172 -0.09 -0.44 -18.13
C GLN A 172 -1.40 -1.22 -17.94
N LYS A 173 -1.75 -2.10 -18.89
CA LYS A 173 -3.03 -2.83 -18.90
C LYS A 173 -3.23 -3.68 -17.64
N ASP A 174 -2.20 -4.43 -17.24
CA ASP A 174 -2.28 -5.33 -16.09
C ASP A 174 -2.41 -4.56 -14.78
N VAL A 175 -1.64 -3.46 -14.63
CA VAL A 175 -1.74 -2.56 -13.48
C VAL A 175 -3.11 -1.86 -13.45
N HIS A 176 -3.67 -1.50 -14.63
CA HIS A 176 -5.01 -0.93 -14.72
C HIS A 176 -6.08 -1.89 -14.16
N ARG A 177 -5.99 -3.20 -14.45
CA ARG A 177 -6.89 -4.21 -13.88
C ARG A 177 -6.74 -4.33 -12.37
N VAL A 178 -5.51 -4.37 -11.86
CA VAL A 178 -5.27 -4.35 -10.40
C VAL A 178 -5.89 -3.11 -9.76
N PHE A 179 -5.83 -1.95 -10.42
CA PHE A 179 -6.46 -0.72 -9.92
C PHE A 179 -8.00 -0.73 -10.02
N GLN A 180 -8.58 -1.54 -10.89
CA GLN A 180 -10.03 -1.80 -10.88
C GLN A 180 -10.43 -2.66 -9.68
N TYR A 181 -9.68 -3.72 -9.35
CA TYR A 181 -9.88 -4.49 -8.11
C TYR A 181 -9.72 -3.62 -6.86
N HIS A 182 -8.79 -2.67 -6.86
CA HIS A 182 -8.65 -1.70 -5.78
C HIS A 182 -9.88 -0.78 -5.64
N GLY A 183 -10.46 -0.37 -6.78
CA GLY A 183 -11.75 0.33 -6.77
C GLY A 183 -12.90 -0.52 -6.21
N ALA A 184 -12.94 -1.82 -6.57
CA ALA A 184 -13.93 -2.76 -6.04
C ALA A 184 -13.82 -2.95 -4.52
N GLU A 185 -12.59 -3.06 -4.00
CA GLU A 185 -12.30 -3.09 -2.56
C GLU A 185 -12.90 -1.89 -1.85
N HIS A 186 -12.57 -0.67 -2.29
CA HIS A 186 -13.05 0.57 -1.67
C HIS A 186 -14.58 0.69 -1.69
N LYS A 187 -15.19 0.41 -2.82
CA LYS A 187 -16.66 0.44 -2.98
C LYS A 187 -17.33 -0.55 -2.04
N THR A 188 -16.77 -1.74 -1.88
CA THR A 188 -17.31 -2.77 -0.99
C THR A 188 -17.19 -2.37 0.49
N ILE A 189 -16.07 -1.77 0.90
CA ILE A 189 -15.89 -1.24 2.26
C ILE A 189 -16.91 -0.15 2.54
N PHE A 190 -17.13 0.81 1.62
CA PHE A 190 -18.14 1.85 1.81
C PHE A 190 -19.57 1.31 1.90
N CYS A 191 -19.92 0.30 1.09
CA CYS A 191 -21.20 -0.36 1.16
C CYS A 191 -21.44 -0.99 2.54
N TYR A 192 -20.43 -1.66 3.07
CA TYR A 192 -20.47 -2.25 4.41
C TYR A 192 -20.59 -1.20 5.51
N GLU A 193 -19.80 -0.13 5.46
CA GLU A 193 -19.87 1.00 6.42
C GLU A 193 -21.22 1.75 6.38
N ALA A 194 -21.85 1.77 5.22
CA ALA A 194 -23.20 2.31 5.06
C ALA A 194 -24.30 1.39 5.66
N GLY A 195 -23.93 0.17 6.09
CA GLY A 195 -24.89 -0.82 6.61
C GLY A 195 -25.82 -1.39 5.54
N LEU A 196 -25.41 -1.31 4.26
CA LEU A 196 -26.19 -1.84 3.15
C LEU A 196 -25.88 -3.32 2.92
N PRO A 197 -26.85 -4.12 2.43
CA PRO A 197 -26.57 -5.48 1.98
C PRO A 197 -25.43 -5.51 0.94
N LEU A 198 -24.49 -6.42 1.10
CA LEU A 198 -23.36 -6.60 0.19
C LEU A 198 -23.85 -7.32 -1.09
N THR A 199 -24.41 -6.55 -2.01
CA THR A 199 -24.82 -6.97 -3.36
C THR A 199 -24.17 -6.07 -4.39
N VAL A 200 -24.04 -6.54 -5.62
CA VAL A 200 -23.42 -5.78 -6.72
C VAL A 200 -24.14 -4.44 -6.92
N GLU A 201 -25.48 -4.44 -6.85
CA GLU A 201 -26.32 -3.24 -7.03
C GLU A 201 -26.05 -2.17 -5.97
N ASN A 202 -25.77 -2.56 -4.72
CA ASN A 202 -25.50 -1.65 -3.63
C ASN A 202 -24.05 -1.18 -3.57
N VAL A 203 -23.11 -2.01 -4.06
CA VAL A 203 -21.67 -1.70 -4.10
C VAL A 203 -21.34 -0.80 -5.30
N ARG A 204 -21.92 -1.06 -6.47
CA ARG A 204 -21.63 -0.31 -7.71
C ARG A 204 -21.71 1.22 -7.58
N PRO A 205 -22.72 1.83 -6.93
CA PRO A 205 -22.83 3.28 -6.79
C PRO A 205 -21.90 3.90 -5.73
N GLN A 206 -21.20 3.09 -4.93
CA GLN A 206 -20.33 3.60 -3.87
C GLN A 206 -19.09 4.30 -4.44
N PRO A 207 -18.51 5.27 -3.69
CA PRO A 207 -17.30 5.95 -4.12
C PRO A 207 -16.09 5.01 -4.15
N LYS A 208 -15.19 5.23 -5.11
CA LYS A 208 -13.96 4.43 -5.26
C LYS A 208 -12.75 5.02 -4.52
N HIS A 209 -12.81 6.24 -4.02
CA HIS A 209 -11.73 6.88 -3.26
C HIS A 209 -11.99 6.76 -1.76
N HIS A 210 -11.08 6.14 -1.04
CA HIS A 210 -11.25 5.83 0.38
C HIS A 210 -10.19 6.53 1.25
N PRO A 211 -10.56 7.26 2.33
CA PRO A 211 -9.61 8.06 3.12
C PRO A 211 -8.59 7.24 3.90
N ARG A 212 -8.86 5.97 4.17
CA ARG A 212 -7.97 5.05 4.91
C ARG A 212 -7.19 4.10 4.01
N CYS A 213 -7.02 4.47 2.74
CA CYS A 213 -6.31 3.65 1.76
C CYS A 213 -4.80 3.64 1.99
N GLY A 214 -4.19 2.45 1.82
CA GLY A 214 -2.75 2.27 1.93
C GLY A 214 -1.91 3.06 0.91
N THR A 215 -2.46 3.39 -0.28
CA THR A 215 -1.74 4.21 -1.27
C THR A 215 -1.58 5.66 -0.79
N SER A 216 -2.54 6.20 -0.04
CA SER A 216 -2.41 7.50 0.62
C SER A 216 -1.27 7.52 1.65
N PHE A 217 -0.99 6.37 2.29
CA PHE A 217 0.14 6.23 3.21
C PHE A 217 1.48 6.54 2.55
N LEU A 218 1.71 6.08 1.32
CA LEU A 218 2.98 6.33 0.60
C LEU A 218 3.23 7.82 0.37
N PHE A 219 2.19 8.57 0.02
CA PHE A 219 2.32 10.02 -0.14
C PHE A 219 2.64 10.72 1.18
N VAL A 220 1.97 10.34 2.26
CA VAL A 220 2.25 10.89 3.61
C VAL A 220 3.66 10.54 4.05
N VAL A 221 4.18 9.34 3.76
CA VAL A 221 5.59 8.97 3.99
C VAL A 221 6.54 9.98 3.32
N ILE A 222 6.26 10.37 2.08
CA ILE A 222 7.09 11.36 1.38
C ILE A 222 7.07 12.70 2.12
N ILE A 223 5.89 13.21 2.49
CA ILE A 223 5.76 14.48 3.21
C ILE A 223 6.46 14.43 4.58
N VAL A 224 6.20 13.38 5.37
CA VAL A 224 6.84 13.18 6.69
C VAL A 224 8.36 13.05 6.53
N SER A 225 8.84 12.36 5.49
CA SER A 225 10.28 12.24 5.23
C SER A 225 10.94 13.61 4.94
N ILE A 226 10.25 14.49 4.22
CA ILE A 226 10.73 15.86 3.96
C ILE A 226 10.80 16.65 5.28
N LEU A 227 9.75 16.61 6.09
CA LEU A 227 9.68 17.31 7.37
C LEU A 227 10.77 16.83 8.33
N VAL A 228 10.88 15.51 8.53
CA VAL A 228 11.89 14.90 9.43
C VAL A 228 13.31 15.22 8.94
N SER A 229 13.56 15.10 7.64
CA SER A 229 14.85 15.46 7.05
C SER A 229 15.17 16.95 7.27
N SER A 230 14.20 17.83 7.12
CA SER A 230 14.39 19.27 7.33
C SER A 230 14.70 19.63 8.78
N LEU A 231 14.25 18.81 9.74
CA LEU A 231 14.60 18.97 11.15
C LEU A 231 15.98 18.41 11.49
N VAL A 232 16.42 17.35 10.86
CA VAL A 232 17.65 16.61 11.22
C VAL A 232 18.87 17.15 10.46
N PHE A 233 18.76 17.39 9.16
CA PHE A 233 19.92 17.74 8.32
C PHE A 233 20.64 19.04 8.66
N PRO A 234 20.03 20.09 9.25
CA PRO A 234 20.78 21.27 9.71
C PRO A 234 21.87 20.97 10.75
N TYR A 235 21.75 19.85 11.47
CA TYR A 235 22.66 19.48 12.58
C TYR A 235 23.74 18.46 12.19
N ILE A 236 23.82 18.07 10.90
CA ILE A 236 24.79 17.09 10.42
C ILE A 236 25.51 17.60 9.17
N ASN A 237 26.57 16.90 8.75
CA ASN A 237 27.27 17.21 7.49
C ASN A 237 26.40 16.78 6.28
N TRP A 238 25.36 17.58 6.00
CA TRP A 238 24.38 17.28 4.94
C TRP A 238 24.96 17.45 3.51
N GLN A 239 26.11 18.10 3.35
CA GLN A 239 26.78 18.28 2.05
C GLN A 239 27.43 16.99 1.59
N ASN A 240 27.81 16.11 2.52
CA ASN A 240 28.35 14.79 2.17
C ASN A 240 27.23 13.85 1.76
N ILE A 241 27.23 13.41 0.49
CA ILE A 241 26.19 12.55 -0.08
C ILE A 241 26.04 11.20 0.66
N TRP A 242 27.15 10.61 1.11
CA TRP A 242 27.13 9.33 1.81
C TRP A 242 26.51 9.45 3.21
N VAL A 243 26.81 10.55 3.91
CA VAL A 243 26.20 10.87 5.19
C VAL A 243 24.69 11.07 4.99
N ARG A 244 24.27 11.80 3.95
CA ARG A 244 22.85 11.99 3.63
C ARG A 244 22.14 10.67 3.37
N ILE A 245 22.69 9.79 2.55
CA ILE A 245 22.10 8.48 2.23
C ILE A 245 21.98 7.65 3.51
N GLY A 246 23.07 7.54 4.29
CA GLY A 246 23.09 6.76 5.54
C GLY A 246 22.05 7.26 6.55
N VAL A 247 21.96 8.57 6.76
CA VAL A 247 20.98 9.17 7.67
C VAL A 247 19.55 8.95 7.16
N LYS A 248 19.27 9.09 5.86
CA LYS A 248 17.95 8.82 5.31
C LYS A 248 17.51 7.37 5.51
N LEU A 249 18.40 6.41 5.34
CA LEU A 249 18.11 5.01 5.61
C LEU A 249 17.75 4.79 7.08
N LEU A 250 18.48 5.42 8.01
CA LEU A 250 18.16 5.36 9.43
C LEU A 250 16.83 6.03 9.77
N LEU A 251 16.54 7.18 9.15
CA LEU A 251 15.31 7.93 9.33
C LEU A 251 14.08 7.24 8.74
N LEU A 252 14.24 6.27 7.84
CA LEU A 252 13.12 5.54 7.24
C LEU A 252 12.26 4.86 8.31
N ILE A 253 12.89 4.29 9.35
CA ILE A 253 12.20 3.61 10.44
C ILE A 253 11.26 4.56 11.20
N PRO A 254 11.74 5.68 11.80
CA PRO A 254 10.83 6.60 12.49
C PRO A 254 9.84 7.29 11.53
N VAL A 255 10.21 7.56 10.29
CA VAL A 255 9.29 8.13 9.28
C VAL A 255 8.09 7.22 9.04
N VAL A 256 8.31 5.92 8.83
CA VAL A 256 7.23 4.94 8.64
C VAL A 256 6.36 4.86 9.90
N GLY A 257 6.98 4.81 11.09
CA GLY A 257 6.25 4.75 12.35
C GLY A 257 5.38 5.99 12.61
N VAL A 258 5.94 7.18 12.42
CA VAL A 258 5.20 8.46 12.57
C VAL A 258 4.06 8.55 11.54
N THR A 259 4.33 8.17 10.29
CA THR A 259 3.30 8.18 9.24
C THR A 259 2.16 7.21 9.58
N TYR A 260 2.46 6.05 10.14
CA TYR A 260 1.42 5.11 10.57
C TYR A 260 0.52 5.71 11.66
N GLU A 261 1.10 6.33 12.69
CA GLU A 261 0.33 6.98 13.75
C GLU A 261 -0.51 8.15 13.21
N PHE A 262 0.07 8.94 12.29
CA PHE A 262 -0.63 10.02 11.62
C PHE A 262 -1.86 9.49 10.84
N ASN A 263 -1.68 8.47 10.00
CA ASN A 263 -2.81 7.91 9.25
C ASN A 263 -3.86 7.26 10.14
N ARG A 264 -3.44 6.63 11.23
CA ARG A 264 -4.36 6.10 12.24
C ARG A 264 -5.17 7.21 12.89
N PHE A 265 -4.54 8.31 13.23
CA PHE A 265 -5.23 9.50 13.77
C PHE A 265 -6.22 10.08 12.76
N VAL A 266 -5.79 10.28 11.52
CA VAL A 266 -6.66 10.82 10.44
C VAL A 266 -7.83 9.87 10.15
N GLY A 267 -7.58 8.55 10.13
CA GLY A 267 -8.63 7.54 9.90
C GLY A 267 -9.68 7.47 11.00
N ALA A 268 -9.28 7.74 12.26
CA ALA A 268 -10.17 7.71 13.42
C ALA A 268 -11.09 8.94 13.51
N HIS A 269 -10.73 10.07 12.91
CA HIS A 269 -11.43 11.34 13.05
C HIS A 269 -12.01 11.83 11.72
N ASP A 270 -13.21 12.42 11.77
CA ASP A 270 -13.84 13.07 10.61
C ASP A 270 -14.16 14.53 10.94
N ASN A 271 -13.22 15.39 10.67
CA ASN A 271 -13.36 16.82 10.84
C ASN A 271 -12.69 17.56 9.67
N ALA A 272 -12.84 18.88 9.59
CA ALA A 272 -12.31 19.67 8.51
C ALA A 272 -10.78 19.53 8.38
N VAL A 273 -10.05 19.40 9.48
CA VAL A 273 -8.59 19.24 9.50
C VAL A 273 -8.19 17.90 8.90
N THR A 274 -8.79 16.81 9.34
CA THR A 274 -8.45 15.46 8.82
C THR A 274 -8.83 15.31 7.35
N ARG A 275 -9.90 15.97 6.88
CA ARG A 275 -10.26 16.01 5.46
C ARG A 275 -9.22 16.75 4.63
N ILE A 276 -8.69 17.90 5.11
CA ILE A 276 -7.60 18.63 4.44
C ILE A 276 -6.32 17.78 4.41
N LEU A 277 -5.98 17.15 5.53
CA LEU A 277 -4.77 16.31 5.64
C LEU A 277 -4.82 15.05 4.75
N SER A 278 -6.00 14.47 4.54
CA SER A 278 -6.18 13.31 3.66
C SER A 278 -6.37 13.68 2.18
N ALA A 279 -6.72 14.94 1.86
CA ALA A 279 -7.04 15.37 0.50
C ALA A 279 -5.95 15.03 -0.53
N PRO A 280 -4.64 15.26 -0.28
CA PRO A 280 -3.60 14.91 -1.26
C PRO A 280 -3.52 13.40 -1.52
N GLY A 281 -3.66 12.57 -0.47
CA GLY A 281 -3.71 11.12 -0.60
C GLY A 281 -4.95 10.64 -1.37
N MET A 282 -6.11 11.25 -1.12
CA MET A 282 -7.34 10.99 -1.87
C MET A 282 -7.20 11.38 -3.35
N TRP A 283 -6.55 12.51 -3.63
CA TRP A 283 -6.30 12.95 -5.01
C TRP A 283 -5.41 11.95 -5.77
N MET A 284 -4.42 11.37 -5.11
CA MET A 284 -3.54 10.36 -5.73
C MET A 284 -4.30 9.08 -6.15
N GLN A 285 -5.41 8.77 -5.51
CA GLN A 285 -6.22 7.61 -5.87
C GLN A 285 -6.84 7.74 -7.27
N ASN A 286 -6.86 8.94 -7.89
CA ASN A 286 -7.21 9.07 -9.31
C ASN A 286 -6.26 8.28 -10.24
N PHE A 287 -5.04 7.97 -9.80
CA PHE A 287 -4.08 7.16 -10.56
C PHE A 287 -4.10 5.69 -10.14
N THR A 288 -4.53 5.38 -8.92
CA THR A 288 -4.37 4.06 -8.31
C THR A 288 -5.69 3.33 -8.07
N THR A 289 -6.83 3.93 -8.43
CA THR A 289 -8.15 3.27 -8.36
C THR A 289 -8.94 3.57 -9.63
N ASN A 290 -9.49 2.51 -10.24
CA ASN A 290 -10.34 2.60 -11.43
C ASN A 290 -11.73 2.05 -11.15
N GLU A 291 -12.69 2.33 -12.05
CA GLU A 291 -14.03 1.75 -11.95
C GLU A 291 -13.96 0.25 -12.23
N PRO A 292 -14.41 -0.58 -11.27
CA PRO A 292 -14.49 -2.03 -11.45
C PRO A 292 -15.69 -2.43 -12.30
N ASP A 293 -15.60 -3.58 -12.94
CA ASP A 293 -16.77 -4.27 -13.46
C ASP A 293 -17.47 -5.11 -12.36
N ASP A 294 -18.66 -5.63 -12.69
CA ASP A 294 -19.48 -6.38 -11.73
C ASP A 294 -18.79 -7.66 -11.23
N SER A 295 -18.02 -8.31 -12.08
CA SER A 295 -17.31 -9.53 -11.72
C SER A 295 -16.21 -9.28 -10.68
N MET A 296 -15.56 -8.10 -10.73
CA MET A 296 -14.58 -7.66 -9.72
C MET A 296 -15.26 -7.28 -8.40
N ILE A 297 -16.47 -6.69 -8.47
CA ILE A 297 -17.28 -6.37 -7.29
C ILE A 297 -17.70 -7.67 -6.59
N GLU A 298 -18.08 -8.72 -7.31
CA GLU A 298 -18.40 -10.03 -6.73
C GLU A 298 -17.22 -10.61 -5.92
N VAL A 299 -16.01 -10.54 -6.47
CA VAL A 299 -14.79 -10.97 -5.77
C VAL A 299 -14.58 -10.17 -4.48
N ALA A 300 -14.78 -8.85 -4.52
CA ALA A 300 -14.64 -7.98 -3.36
C ALA A 300 -15.69 -8.28 -2.28
N ILE A 301 -16.94 -8.52 -2.68
CA ILE A 301 -18.04 -8.90 -1.78
C ILE A 301 -17.73 -10.24 -1.10
N GLU A 302 -17.27 -11.24 -1.86
CA GLU A 302 -16.94 -12.55 -1.31
C GLU A 302 -15.77 -12.47 -0.32
N ALA A 303 -14.70 -11.76 -0.69
CA ALA A 303 -13.57 -11.53 0.21
C ALA A 303 -13.98 -10.80 1.50
N MET A 304 -14.87 -9.81 1.39
CA MET A 304 -15.39 -9.06 2.54
C MET A 304 -16.20 -9.94 3.49
N LYS A 305 -17.12 -10.75 2.97
CA LYS A 305 -17.96 -11.66 3.76
C LYS A 305 -17.14 -12.63 4.61
N LEU A 306 -16.00 -13.09 4.10
CA LEU A 306 -15.13 -14.06 4.77
C LEU A 306 -14.39 -13.48 5.99
N VAL A 307 -14.26 -12.14 6.08
CA VAL A 307 -13.47 -11.48 7.13
C VAL A 307 -14.32 -10.65 8.11
N ILE A 308 -15.61 -10.47 7.83
CA ILE A 308 -16.53 -9.81 8.77
C ILE A 308 -16.58 -10.64 10.06
N PRO A 309 -16.32 -10.05 11.24
CA PRO A 309 -16.39 -10.78 12.51
C PRO A 309 -17.83 -11.17 12.84
N ALA A 310 -17.99 -12.32 13.51
CA ALA A 310 -19.31 -12.74 13.99
C ALA A 310 -19.86 -11.81 15.07
N GLU A 311 -19.00 -11.21 15.88
CA GLU A 311 -19.34 -10.26 16.93
C GLU A 311 -19.38 -8.84 16.36
N LYS A 312 -20.57 -8.22 16.40
CA LYS A 312 -20.77 -6.85 15.91
C LYS A 312 -19.90 -5.85 16.66
N GLY A 313 -19.21 -4.99 15.93
CA GLY A 313 -18.38 -3.91 16.45
C GLY A 313 -16.92 -4.32 16.75
N LYS A 314 -16.56 -5.58 16.62
CA LYS A 314 -15.18 -6.04 16.80
C LYS A 314 -14.24 -5.50 15.73
N ASP A 315 -14.78 -5.11 14.59
CA ASP A 315 -14.10 -4.47 13.48
C ASP A 315 -14.23 -2.94 13.50
N GLN A 316 -14.78 -2.35 14.57
CA GLN A 316 -14.86 -0.90 14.68
C GLN A 316 -13.46 -0.30 14.83
N TRP A 317 -13.21 0.78 14.06
CA TRP A 317 -11.91 1.47 13.97
C TRP A 317 -11.52 2.13 15.30
#